data_d12fc5746a8cb7c96a959ed09a77d90b
#
_entry.id   d12fc5746a8cb7c96a959ed09a77d90b
#
_cell.length_a   1.000
_cell.length_b   1.000
_cell.length_c   1.000
_cell.angle_alpha   90.00
_cell.angle_beta   90.00
_cell.angle_gamma   90.00
#
_symmetry.space_group_name_H-M   'P 1'
#
loop_
_entity.id
_entity.type
_entity.pdbx_description
1 polymer ?
#
loop_
_entity_poly.entity_id
_entity_poly.type
_entity_poly.pdbx_seq_one_letter_code
_entity_poly.pdbx_strand_id
1 'polypeptide(L)'
;NKINYNSKIIALLPGSRKQEIKKMLPTFDKISRNYSKYLFVIAGIKEIDKKFYLKFIKNKNIKLVFNQTYDILNNSFAAIVTSGTATLETALFGVPQIVCYKSNPISYFIAKKIIKLKYISLVNIIMNKKVVEEIIQGDFNVNKISNEINKILEGKLRANQIENYLKIEKKFTDE
;
A
#
# COMPACT_ATOMS: atom_id res chain seq x y z
N ASN A 1 0.71 17.84 -14.37
CA ASN A 1 -0.54 17.95 -13.58
C ASN A 1 -0.16 18.02 -12.11
N LYS A 2 -0.26 19.22 -11.52
CA LYS A 2 -0.03 19.41 -10.08
C LYS A 2 -1.08 18.61 -9.30
N ILE A 3 -0.63 17.88 -8.26
CA ILE A 3 -1.53 17.23 -7.31
C ILE A 3 -2.20 18.33 -6.48
N ASN A 4 -3.52 18.30 -6.36
CA ASN A 4 -4.22 19.23 -5.46
C ASN A 4 -4.16 18.64 -4.04
N TYR A 5 -3.29 19.17 -3.21
CA TYR A 5 -3.08 18.72 -1.84
C TYR A 5 -4.18 19.16 -0.84
N ASN A 6 -5.23 19.85 -1.31
CA ASN A 6 -6.37 20.20 -0.44
C ASN A 6 -7.25 18.99 -0.09
N SER A 7 -7.09 17.87 -0.77
CA SER A 7 -7.81 16.62 -0.47
C SER A 7 -6.91 15.64 0.26
N LYS A 8 -7.46 14.91 1.24
CA LYS A 8 -6.74 13.81 1.88
C LYS A 8 -6.36 12.74 0.85
N ILE A 9 -5.08 12.42 0.74
CA ILE A 9 -4.54 11.47 -0.23
C ILE A 9 -4.47 10.06 0.36
N ILE A 10 -4.90 9.07 -0.42
CA ILE A 10 -4.60 7.67 -0.20
C ILE A 10 -3.57 7.24 -1.25
N ALA A 11 -2.34 6.95 -0.81
CA ALA A 11 -1.30 6.44 -1.69
C ALA A 11 -1.60 5.01 -2.13
N LEU A 12 -1.37 4.73 -3.41
CA LEU A 12 -1.45 3.39 -3.99
C LEU A 12 -0.05 2.99 -4.50
N LEU A 13 0.55 2.00 -3.86
CA LEU A 13 1.84 1.44 -4.25
C LEU A 13 1.62 0.01 -4.80
N PRO A 14 1.29 -0.14 -6.09
CA PRO A 14 0.84 -1.41 -6.67
C PRO A 14 1.97 -2.41 -6.95
N GLY A 15 3.20 -2.09 -6.55
CA GLY A 15 4.38 -2.90 -6.79
C GLY A 15 5.24 -2.41 -7.96
N SER A 16 6.39 -3.06 -8.14
CA SER A 16 7.41 -2.67 -9.11
C SER A 16 7.37 -3.49 -10.41
N ARG A 17 6.56 -4.54 -10.50
CA ARG A 17 6.49 -5.44 -11.64
C ARG A 17 5.14 -5.36 -12.34
N LYS A 18 5.14 -5.43 -13.68
CA LYS A 18 3.90 -5.44 -14.49
C LYS A 18 2.86 -6.45 -13.99
N GLN A 19 3.31 -7.63 -13.53
CA GLN A 19 2.41 -8.67 -13.03
C GLN A 19 1.72 -8.28 -11.71
N GLU A 20 2.44 -7.60 -10.81
CA GLU A 20 1.88 -7.07 -9.56
C GLU A 20 0.85 -6.00 -9.87
N ILE A 21 1.24 -4.98 -10.65
CA ILE A 21 0.38 -3.86 -11.05
C ILE A 21 -0.91 -4.37 -11.72
N LYS A 22 -0.80 -5.32 -12.65
CA LYS A 22 -1.96 -5.93 -13.32
C LYS A 22 -2.93 -6.59 -12.34
N LYS A 23 -2.43 -7.18 -11.25
CA LYS A 23 -3.25 -7.86 -10.24
C LYS A 23 -3.86 -6.88 -9.23
N MET A 24 -3.13 -5.80 -8.88
CA MET A 24 -3.53 -4.85 -7.85
C MET A 24 -4.50 -3.79 -8.35
N LEU A 25 -4.17 -3.14 -9.47
CA LEU A 25 -4.88 -1.95 -9.94
C LEU A 25 -6.38 -2.14 -10.19
N PRO A 26 -6.88 -3.26 -10.76
CA PRO A 26 -8.32 -3.43 -10.94
C PRO A 26 -9.11 -3.38 -9.63
N THR A 27 -8.53 -3.90 -8.55
CA THR A 27 -9.14 -3.86 -7.23
C THR A 27 -9.04 -2.45 -6.62
N PHE A 28 -7.91 -1.79 -6.76
CA PHE A 28 -7.70 -0.41 -6.29
C PHE A 28 -8.64 0.58 -7.00
N ASP A 29 -8.86 0.42 -8.31
CA ASP A 29 -9.82 1.23 -9.06
C ASP A 29 -11.25 1.06 -8.51
N LYS A 30 -11.65 -0.17 -8.21
CA LYS A 30 -12.98 -0.43 -7.62
C LYS A 30 -13.12 0.19 -6.23
N ILE A 31 -12.09 0.06 -5.38
CA ILE A 31 -12.08 0.62 -4.03
C ILE A 31 -12.22 2.15 -4.08
N SER A 32 -11.47 2.82 -4.93
CA SER A 32 -11.45 4.28 -5.01
C SER A 32 -12.82 4.91 -5.29
N ARG A 33 -13.75 4.15 -5.89
CA ARG A 33 -15.11 4.60 -6.16
C ARG A 33 -15.95 4.78 -4.89
N ASN A 34 -15.61 4.05 -3.83
CA ASN A 34 -16.32 4.10 -2.55
C ASN A 34 -15.82 5.23 -1.63
N TYR A 35 -14.78 5.96 -2.05
CA TYR A 35 -14.10 6.96 -1.22
C TYR A 35 -13.97 8.30 -1.95
N SER A 36 -15.08 8.87 -2.40
CA SER A 36 -15.12 10.11 -3.19
C SER A 36 -14.48 11.33 -2.50
N LYS A 37 -14.41 11.32 -1.17
CA LYS A 37 -13.78 12.39 -0.36
C LYS A 37 -12.25 12.34 -0.37
N TYR A 38 -11.65 11.28 -0.90
CA TYR A 38 -10.21 11.07 -0.94
C TYR A 38 -9.70 11.10 -2.38
N LEU A 39 -8.50 11.64 -2.56
CA LEU A 39 -7.76 11.53 -3.80
C LEU A 39 -6.87 10.29 -3.73
N PHE A 40 -7.00 9.39 -4.68
CA PHE A 40 -6.10 8.25 -4.79
C PHE A 40 -4.94 8.58 -5.72
N VAL A 41 -3.71 8.35 -5.26
CA VAL A 41 -2.51 8.65 -6.06
C VAL A 41 -1.66 7.41 -6.21
N ILE A 42 -1.51 6.95 -7.44
CA ILE A 42 -0.64 5.82 -7.78
C ILE A 42 0.80 6.32 -7.92
N ALA A 43 1.71 5.71 -7.16
CA ALA A 43 3.14 5.82 -7.37
C ALA A 43 3.54 4.92 -8.54
N GLY A 44 3.65 5.50 -9.73
CA GLY A 44 4.06 4.81 -10.95
C GLY A 44 5.58 4.71 -11.08
N ILE A 45 6.04 3.66 -11.74
CA ILE A 45 7.45 3.39 -12.02
C ILE A 45 7.77 3.82 -13.45
N LYS A 46 8.87 4.54 -13.64
CA LYS A 46 9.27 5.13 -14.94
C LYS A 46 9.45 4.08 -16.04
N GLU A 47 9.95 2.91 -15.66
CA GLU A 47 10.25 1.80 -16.57
C GLU A 47 9.00 1.12 -17.12
N ILE A 48 7.82 1.48 -16.61
CA ILE A 48 6.54 0.92 -17.04
C ILE A 48 5.70 2.02 -17.69
N ASP A 49 5.36 1.80 -18.97
CA ASP A 49 4.62 2.75 -19.78
C ASP A 49 3.30 3.20 -19.12
N LYS A 50 3.01 4.49 -19.17
CA LYS A 50 1.77 5.08 -18.68
C LYS A 50 0.51 4.38 -19.23
N LYS A 51 0.55 4.01 -20.52
CA LYS A 51 -0.57 3.31 -21.18
C LYS A 51 -0.87 1.97 -20.51
N PHE A 52 0.15 1.32 -19.92
CA PHE A 52 -0.07 0.06 -19.20
C PHE A 52 -0.92 0.27 -17.94
N TYR A 53 -0.63 1.31 -17.16
CA TYR A 53 -1.42 1.66 -15.97
C TYR A 53 -2.85 2.06 -16.34
N LEU A 54 -3.01 2.88 -17.39
CA LEU A 54 -4.31 3.41 -17.80
C LEU A 54 -5.29 2.33 -18.26
N LYS A 55 -4.82 1.14 -18.64
CA LYS A 55 -5.70 -0.01 -18.94
C LYS A 55 -6.56 -0.42 -17.74
N PHE A 56 -6.11 -0.15 -16.51
CA PHE A 56 -6.73 -0.61 -15.28
C PHE A 56 -7.38 0.53 -14.47
N ILE A 57 -7.16 1.78 -14.85
CA ILE A 57 -7.66 2.96 -14.15
C ILE A 57 -8.84 3.51 -14.93
N LYS A 58 -10.03 3.46 -14.32
CA LYS A 58 -11.28 3.99 -14.90
C LYS A 58 -11.87 5.12 -14.05
N ASN A 59 -11.52 5.18 -12.75
CA ASN A 59 -12.03 6.20 -11.85
C ASN A 59 -11.23 7.50 -11.98
N LYS A 60 -11.96 8.63 -12.13
CA LYS A 60 -11.37 9.97 -12.23
C LYS A 60 -10.70 10.44 -10.93
N ASN A 61 -11.05 9.85 -9.78
CA ASN A 61 -10.44 10.12 -8.49
C ASN A 61 -9.06 9.50 -8.31
N ILE A 62 -8.55 8.79 -9.34
CA ILE A 62 -7.19 8.24 -9.33
C ILE A 62 -6.29 9.12 -10.18
N LYS A 63 -5.18 9.55 -9.60
CA LYS A 63 -4.05 10.18 -10.30
C LYS A 63 -2.90 9.20 -10.40
N LEU A 64 -2.19 9.23 -11.53
CA LEU A 64 -0.98 8.47 -11.74
C LEU A 64 0.21 9.42 -11.82
N VAL A 65 1.17 9.25 -10.95
CA VAL A 65 2.37 10.10 -10.85
C VAL A 65 3.59 9.21 -10.87
N PHE A 66 4.63 9.60 -11.61
CA PHE A 66 5.86 8.84 -11.78
C PHE A 66 7.01 9.48 -11.02
N ASN A 67 7.90 8.65 -10.45
CA ASN A 67 9.15 9.06 -9.79
C ASN A 67 8.97 10.07 -8.63
N GLN A 68 7.83 10.04 -7.96
CA GLN A 68 7.53 10.93 -6.84
C GLN A 68 6.97 10.15 -5.65
N THR A 69 7.44 8.92 -5.44
CA THR A 69 6.93 8.05 -4.37
C THR A 69 7.05 8.71 -3.01
N TYR A 70 8.18 9.33 -2.71
CA TYR A 70 8.41 9.98 -1.42
C TYR A 70 7.56 11.25 -1.26
N ASP A 71 7.39 12.05 -2.31
CA ASP A 71 6.50 13.22 -2.28
C ASP A 71 5.04 12.79 -2.06
N ILE A 72 4.63 11.69 -2.72
CA ILE A 72 3.30 11.10 -2.51
C ILE A 72 3.15 10.66 -1.06
N LEU A 73 4.10 9.90 -0.51
CA LEU A 73 4.04 9.40 0.86
C LEU A 73 4.02 10.55 1.87
N ASN A 74 4.90 11.55 1.71
CA ASN A 74 4.98 12.71 2.59
C ASN A 74 3.66 13.51 2.69
N ASN A 75 2.83 13.43 1.65
CA ASN A 75 1.52 14.11 1.58
C ASN A 75 0.34 13.16 1.75
N SER A 76 0.58 11.89 2.09
CA SER A 76 -0.48 10.89 2.16
C SER A 76 -1.07 10.76 3.56
N PHE A 77 -2.39 10.63 3.59
CA PHE A 77 -3.14 10.38 4.80
C PHE A 77 -3.15 8.89 5.19
N ALA A 78 -3.19 8.02 4.20
CA ALA A 78 -3.11 6.55 4.34
C ALA A 78 -2.52 5.93 3.07
N ALA A 79 -2.18 4.65 3.11
CA ALA A 79 -1.64 3.94 1.95
C ALA A 79 -2.18 2.50 1.81
N ILE A 80 -2.29 2.04 0.55
CA ILE A 80 -2.44 0.63 0.20
C ILE A 80 -1.17 0.21 -0.53
N VAL A 81 -0.42 -0.69 0.08
CA VAL A 81 0.95 -1.01 -0.34
C VAL A 81 1.08 -2.48 -0.70
N THR A 82 1.68 -2.77 -1.85
CA THR A 82 2.08 -4.15 -2.17
C THR A 82 3.27 -4.55 -1.31
N SER A 83 3.24 -5.78 -0.78
CA SER A 83 4.33 -6.31 0.05
C SER A 83 5.69 -6.18 -0.63
N GLY A 84 6.66 -5.66 0.10
CA GLY A 84 8.03 -5.37 -0.34
C GLY A 84 8.66 -4.28 0.52
N THR A 85 9.79 -3.71 0.06
CA THR A 85 10.50 -2.61 0.75
C THR A 85 9.62 -1.37 0.93
N ALA A 86 8.69 -1.13 0.02
CA ALA A 86 7.73 -0.02 0.09
C ALA A 86 6.91 -0.01 1.39
N THR A 87 6.73 -1.16 2.06
CA THR A 87 6.03 -1.21 3.35
C THR A 87 6.82 -0.53 4.46
N LEU A 88 8.13 -0.71 4.47
CA LEU A 88 9.02 -0.04 5.41
C LEU A 88 9.15 1.45 5.10
N GLU A 89 9.35 1.80 3.82
CA GLU A 89 9.40 3.19 3.37
C GLU A 89 8.13 3.94 3.81
N THR A 90 6.94 3.36 3.56
CA THR A 90 5.66 3.94 3.99
C THR A 90 5.58 4.16 5.51
N ALA A 91 6.11 3.23 6.30
CA ALA A 91 6.15 3.36 7.75
C ALA A 91 7.11 4.47 8.22
N LEU A 92 8.29 4.61 7.59
CA LEU A 92 9.26 5.67 7.89
C LEU A 92 8.72 7.08 7.55
N PHE A 93 7.81 7.18 6.58
CA PHE A 93 7.04 8.41 6.34
C PHE A 93 5.86 8.61 7.31
N GLY A 94 5.69 7.74 8.31
CA GLY A 94 4.60 7.82 9.29
C GLY A 94 3.20 7.59 8.70
N VAL A 95 3.08 7.00 7.50
CA VAL A 95 1.82 6.84 6.80
C VAL A 95 1.13 5.53 7.19
N PRO A 96 -0.05 5.56 7.82
CA PRO A 96 -0.81 4.35 8.11
C PRO A 96 -1.14 3.58 6.85
N GLN A 97 -0.96 2.26 6.89
CA GLN A 97 -1.04 1.42 5.71
C GLN A 97 -1.74 0.09 5.94
N ILE A 98 -2.28 -0.45 4.87
CA ILE A 98 -2.60 -1.87 4.74
C ILE A 98 -1.68 -2.46 3.68
N VAL A 99 -1.22 -3.68 3.93
CA VAL A 99 -0.32 -4.39 3.02
C VAL A 99 -1.08 -5.44 2.25
N CYS A 100 -0.93 -5.43 0.93
CA CYS A 100 -1.61 -6.33 0.03
C CYS A 100 -0.60 -7.23 -0.69
N TYR A 101 -0.96 -8.49 -0.90
CA TYR A 101 -0.17 -9.40 -1.70
C TYR A 101 -1.05 -10.35 -2.50
N LYS A 102 -0.85 -10.34 -3.82
CA LYS A 102 -1.51 -11.27 -4.74
C LYS A 102 -0.53 -11.75 -5.78
N SER A 103 -0.15 -13.02 -5.70
CA SER A 103 0.74 -13.67 -6.67
C SER A 103 0.03 -14.78 -7.44
N ASN A 104 0.75 -15.48 -8.29
CA ASN A 104 0.26 -16.75 -8.84
C ASN A 104 0.12 -17.77 -7.69
N PRO A 105 -1.01 -18.51 -7.60
CA PRO A 105 -1.21 -19.49 -6.54
C PRO A 105 -0.06 -20.47 -6.37
N ILE A 106 0.49 -21.00 -7.48
CA ILE A 106 1.61 -21.94 -7.47
C ILE A 106 2.85 -21.32 -6.82
N SER A 107 3.22 -20.10 -7.24
CA SER A 107 4.37 -19.37 -6.70
C SER A 107 4.19 -19.05 -5.20
N TYR A 108 2.96 -18.74 -4.79
CA TYR A 108 2.62 -18.50 -3.40
C TYR A 108 2.77 -19.77 -2.55
N PHE A 109 2.25 -20.91 -3.02
CA PHE A 109 2.36 -22.18 -2.30
C PHE A 109 3.81 -22.63 -2.14
N ILE A 110 4.63 -22.48 -3.18
CA ILE A 110 6.06 -22.81 -3.13
C ILE A 110 6.77 -21.88 -2.14
N ALA A 111 6.56 -20.58 -2.23
CA ALA A 111 7.15 -19.62 -1.31
C ALA A 111 6.73 -19.87 0.14
N LYS A 112 5.45 -20.16 0.40
CA LYS A 112 4.93 -20.48 1.73
C LYS A 112 5.52 -21.77 2.32
N LYS A 113 5.82 -22.79 1.49
CA LYS A 113 6.49 -24.01 1.92
C LYS A 113 7.96 -23.81 2.28
N ILE A 114 8.65 -22.95 1.51
CA ILE A 114 10.09 -22.71 1.67
C ILE A 114 10.34 -21.69 2.79
N ILE A 115 9.49 -20.68 2.91
CA ILE A 115 9.66 -19.58 3.85
C ILE A 115 8.60 -19.69 4.94
N LYS A 116 8.98 -20.21 6.10
CA LYS A 116 8.14 -20.28 7.32
C LYS A 116 7.97 -18.90 7.97
N LEU A 117 7.78 -17.85 7.19
CA LEU A 117 7.59 -16.50 7.72
C LEU A 117 6.17 -16.34 8.26
N LYS A 118 6.07 -15.83 9.47
CA LYS A 118 4.80 -15.46 10.12
C LYS A 118 4.16 -14.24 9.45
N TYR A 119 4.97 -13.35 8.90
CA TYR A 119 4.58 -12.07 8.28
C TYR A 119 5.24 -11.89 6.92
N ILE A 120 4.64 -11.06 6.06
CA ILE A 120 5.16 -10.75 4.73
C ILE A 120 5.59 -9.28 4.57
N SER A 121 5.13 -8.38 5.43
CA SER A 121 5.56 -6.99 5.42
C SER A 121 6.80 -6.81 6.29
N LEU A 122 7.74 -5.97 5.85
CA LEU A 122 8.93 -5.65 6.63
C LEU A 122 8.57 -5.01 7.98
N VAL A 123 7.51 -4.22 8.03
CA VAL A 123 7.01 -3.63 9.28
C VAL A 123 6.70 -4.69 10.33
N ASN A 124 5.90 -5.70 9.98
CA ASN A 124 5.53 -6.76 10.92
C ASN A 124 6.71 -7.67 11.25
N ILE A 125 7.60 -7.93 10.27
CA ILE A 125 8.83 -8.73 10.48
C ILE A 125 9.77 -8.03 11.47
N ILE A 126 10.10 -6.76 11.26
CA ILE A 126 11.00 -5.97 12.10
C ILE A 126 10.45 -5.84 13.53
N MET A 127 9.14 -5.65 13.64
CA MET A 127 8.48 -5.51 14.95
C MET A 127 8.16 -6.85 15.60
N ASN A 128 8.34 -7.97 14.89
CA ASN A 128 7.95 -9.33 15.31
C ASN A 128 6.52 -9.42 15.86
N LYS A 129 5.63 -8.57 15.37
CA LYS A 129 4.20 -8.51 15.72
C LYS A 129 3.37 -7.91 14.62
N LYS A 130 2.04 -8.12 14.69
CA LYS A 130 1.11 -7.53 13.72
C LYS A 130 0.91 -6.04 14.03
N VAL A 131 1.58 -5.18 13.30
CA VAL A 131 1.42 -3.71 13.32
C VAL A 131 0.47 -3.29 12.20
N VAL A 132 0.66 -3.84 11.02
CA VAL A 132 -0.15 -3.58 9.83
C VAL A 132 -0.94 -4.80 9.43
N GLU A 133 -2.13 -4.59 8.84
CA GLU A 133 -2.92 -5.69 8.27
C GLU A 133 -2.27 -6.17 6.98
N GLU A 134 -2.19 -7.50 6.82
CA GLU A 134 -1.68 -8.17 5.62
C GLU A 134 -2.81 -8.93 4.93
N ILE A 135 -3.23 -8.44 3.77
CA ILE A 135 -4.32 -9.00 2.97
C ILE A 135 -3.72 -9.82 1.83
N ILE A 136 -3.83 -11.14 1.94
CA ILE A 136 -3.07 -12.08 1.11
C ILE A 136 -4.02 -12.92 0.25
N GLN A 137 -3.69 -13.08 -1.03
CA GLN A 137 -4.30 -14.02 -1.98
C GLN A 137 -5.85 -13.94 -2.04
N GLY A 138 -6.57 -14.92 -1.48
CA GLY A 138 -8.03 -15.01 -1.50
C GLY A 138 -8.73 -13.87 -0.77
N ASP A 139 -8.08 -13.33 0.28
CA ASP A 139 -8.59 -12.18 1.04
C ASP A 139 -8.41 -10.86 0.30
N PHE A 140 -7.62 -10.85 -0.78
CA PHE A 140 -7.44 -9.67 -1.60
C PHE A 140 -8.68 -9.37 -2.45
N ASN A 141 -9.65 -8.72 -1.83
CA ASN A 141 -10.91 -8.31 -2.45
C ASN A 141 -11.35 -6.92 -1.94
N VAL A 142 -12.30 -6.30 -2.66
CA VAL A 142 -12.77 -4.93 -2.37
C VAL A 142 -13.32 -4.80 -0.95
N ASN A 143 -14.14 -5.75 -0.51
CA ASN A 143 -14.80 -5.68 0.80
C ASN A 143 -13.80 -5.75 1.95
N LYS A 144 -12.87 -6.71 1.90
CA LYS A 144 -11.85 -6.87 2.95
C LYS A 144 -10.95 -5.64 3.01
N ILE A 145 -10.46 -5.17 1.86
CA ILE A 145 -9.60 -3.98 1.80
C ILE A 145 -10.34 -2.75 2.30
N SER A 146 -11.60 -2.53 1.90
CA SER A 146 -12.39 -1.38 2.35
C SER A 146 -12.62 -1.41 3.86
N ASN A 147 -12.90 -2.58 4.43
CA ASN A 147 -13.06 -2.72 5.87
C ASN A 147 -11.77 -2.36 6.64
N GLU A 148 -10.62 -2.78 6.13
CA GLU A 148 -9.34 -2.48 6.78
C GLU A 148 -8.90 -1.03 6.56
N ILE A 149 -9.16 -0.44 5.38
CA ILE A 149 -8.92 0.99 5.14
C ILE A 149 -9.68 1.84 6.16
N ASN A 150 -10.97 1.58 6.38
CA ASN A 150 -11.77 2.36 7.33
C ASN A 150 -11.15 2.41 8.72
N LYS A 151 -10.52 1.31 9.17
CA LYS A 151 -9.86 1.24 10.48
C LYS A 151 -8.60 2.09 10.60
N ILE A 152 -7.91 2.37 9.46
CA ILE A 152 -6.70 3.18 9.43
C ILE A 152 -6.94 4.63 9.02
N LEU A 153 -8.13 4.94 8.48
CA LEU A 153 -8.51 6.33 8.22
C LEU A 153 -8.78 7.08 9.51
N GLU A 154 -9.36 6.41 10.51
CA GLU A 154 -9.71 7.01 11.80
C GLU A 154 -9.55 5.98 12.94
N GLY A 155 -9.39 6.49 14.17
CA GLY A 155 -9.46 5.67 15.37
C GLY A 155 -8.16 5.05 15.85
N LYS A 156 -8.30 4.05 16.74
CA LYS A 156 -7.20 3.46 17.51
C LYS A 156 -6.15 2.75 16.66
N LEU A 157 -6.56 2.10 15.56
CA LEU A 157 -5.61 1.36 14.73
C LEU A 157 -4.64 2.30 14.01
N ARG A 158 -5.13 3.47 13.55
CA ARG A 158 -4.29 4.52 12.99
C ARG A 158 -3.23 4.98 13.98
N ALA A 159 -3.63 5.34 15.19
CA ALA A 159 -2.74 5.81 16.25
C ALA A 159 -1.70 4.73 16.62
N ASN A 160 -2.14 3.48 16.75
CA ASN A 160 -1.25 2.36 17.04
C ASN A 160 -0.20 2.12 15.95
N GLN A 161 -0.57 2.24 14.67
CA GLN A 161 0.41 2.12 13.60
C GLN A 161 1.46 3.22 13.68
N ILE A 162 1.06 4.48 13.83
CA ILE A 162 1.96 5.63 13.93
C ILE A 162 2.92 5.46 15.11
N GLU A 163 2.41 5.08 16.29
CA GLU A 163 3.24 4.83 17.48
C GLU A 163 4.30 3.74 17.22
N ASN A 164 3.92 2.65 16.55
CA ASN A 164 4.87 1.58 16.22
C ASN A 164 5.88 2.00 15.15
N TYR A 165 5.52 2.89 14.22
CA TYR A 165 6.44 3.42 13.22
C TYR A 165 7.55 4.28 13.86
N LEU A 166 7.24 5.08 14.86
CA LEU A 166 8.24 5.81 15.66
C LEU A 166 9.23 4.85 16.34
N LYS A 167 8.76 3.68 16.79
CA LYS A 167 9.64 2.64 17.35
C LYS A 167 10.53 1.97 16.28
N ILE A 168 10.04 1.86 15.04
CA ILE A 168 10.85 1.39 13.92
C ILE A 168 11.93 2.42 13.58
N GLU A 169 11.56 3.69 13.44
CA GLU A 169 12.49 4.78 13.13
C GLU A 169 13.65 4.82 14.14
N LYS A 170 13.37 4.75 15.43
CA LYS A 170 14.40 4.70 16.48
C LYS A 170 15.39 3.55 16.33
N LYS A 171 14.94 2.39 15.87
CA LYS A 171 15.86 1.25 15.63
C LYS A 171 16.90 1.50 14.52
N PHE A 172 16.65 2.47 13.64
CA PHE A 172 17.57 2.84 12.56
C PHE A 172 18.38 4.12 12.85
N THR A 173 18.01 4.87 13.89
CA THR A 173 18.69 6.11 14.28
C THR A 173 19.60 5.92 15.48
N ASP A 174 19.37 4.90 16.32
CA ASP A 174 20.13 4.60 17.53
C ASP A 174 21.33 3.63 17.24
N GLU A 175 21.61 3.32 15.96
CA GLU A 175 22.83 2.64 15.48
C GLU A 175 23.82 3.67 14.90
#